data_6320522a3817b3428ed6c2c42899c6da
#
_entry.id   6320522a3817b3428ed6c2c42899c6da
#
_cell.length_a   1.000
_cell.length_b   1.000
_cell.length_c   1.000
_cell.angle_alpha   90.00
_cell.angle_beta   90.00
_cell.angle_gamma   90.00
#
_symmetry.space_group_name_H-M   'P 1'
#
loop_
_entity.id
_entity.type
_entity.pdbx_description
1 polymer ?
#
loop_
_entity_poly.entity_id
_entity_poly.type
_entity_poly.pdbx_seq_one_letter_code
_entity_poly.pdbx_strand_id
1 'polypeptide(L)'
;MRALGIDTSNYTTSAAVFDGSGGYNAGRLLEVRPGELGLRQSDALFQHIKHLPGRFAELQAEGWLTGLSAVGASTRPRAVEGSYMPCFLAGEGQGRTLADALGVPFYAVSHQQGHIAAAAWSAGRLELLDRPMLAWHLSGGTTELLYVEPDGVNVRAQCVGGTSDISAGQLIDRTGVLLGLPFPAGKALDALASKSGPVRGFPVKLNGLTFSLSGMENKGKALAEQGRPPAEIARFTLETVASAVRRATDAARKRWPGLPVLCSGGVSSNRLLLTVMSDAAFAGPQYSTDNAMGAAILAWRSLRQEAEA
;
A
#
# COMPACT_ATOMS: atom_id res chain seq x y z
N MET A 1 -11.33 5.05 23.83
CA MET A 1 -9.95 4.50 23.70
C MET A 1 -9.34 5.04 22.41
N ARG A 2 -8.12 5.56 22.48
CA ARG A 2 -7.36 6.02 21.30
C ARG A 2 -6.03 5.26 21.24
N ALA A 3 -5.62 4.82 20.06
CA ALA A 3 -4.33 4.21 19.85
C ALA A 3 -3.49 5.04 18.88
N LEU A 4 -2.24 5.29 19.28
CA LEU A 4 -1.23 5.91 18.43
C LEU A 4 -0.56 4.83 17.56
N GLY A 5 -0.36 5.11 16.29
CA GLY A 5 0.44 4.33 15.37
C GLY A 5 1.64 5.12 14.88
N ILE A 6 2.78 4.44 14.67
CA ILE A 6 3.98 5.03 14.08
C ILE A 6 4.47 4.12 12.96
N ASP A 7 4.77 4.70 11.81
CA ASP A 7 5.42 3.99 10.70
C ASP A 7 6.59 4.82 10.16
N THR A 8 7.77 4.21 10.18
CA THR A 8 9.01 4.76 9.64
C THR A 8 9.59 3.80 8.60
N SER A 9 8.73 3.32 7.72
CA SER A 9 9.12 2.57 6.55
C SER A 9 9.83 3.46 5.52
N ASN A 10 10.25 2.90 4.45
CA ASN A 10 11.29 3.37 3.56
C ASN A 10 11.21 4.85 3.11
N TYR A 11 10.03 5.37 2.75
CA TYR A 11 9.92 6.71 2.10
C TYR A 11 9.01 7.70 2.81
N THR A 12 8.32 7.29 3.87
CA THR A 12 7.39 8.18 4.57
C THR A 12 7.57 8.08 6.08
N THR A 13 7.79 9.22 6.75
CA THR A 13 7.64 9.30 8.20
C THR A 13 6.19 9.57 8.51
N SER A 14 5.52 8.71 9.25
CA SER A 14 4.13 8.91 9.62
C SER A 14 3.82 8.55 11.06
N ALA A 15 2.89 9.30 11.65
CA ALA A 15 2.25 9.02 12.92
C ALA A 15 0.74 9.21 12.75
N ALA A 16 -0.06 8.36 13.35
CA ALA A 16 -1.51 8.41 13.25
C ALA A 16 -2.17 8.07 14.57
N VAL A 17 -3.39 8.56 14.78
CA VAL A 17 -4.21 8.13 15.90
C VAL A 17 -5.54 7.62 15.37
N PHE A 18 -5.99 6.51 15.96
CA PHE A 18 -7.28 5.87 15.67
C PHE A 18 -8.10 5.73 16.96
N ASP A 19 -9.41 6.02 16.89
CA ASP A 19 -10.30 6.00 18.07
C ASP A 19 -11.36 4.87 18.05
N GLY A 20 -11.27 4.00 17.04
CA GLY A 20 -12.24 2.92 16.83
C GLY A 20 -13.26 3.21 15.72
N SER A 21 -13.46 4.46 15.36
CA SER A 21 -14.36 4.89 14.28
C SER A 21 -13.65 5.68 13.19
N GLY A 22 -12.80 6.60 13.60
CA GLY A 22 -12.04 7.48 12.74
C GLY A 22 -10.61 7.69 13.22
N GLY A 23 -9.87 8.52 12.50
CA GLY A 23 -8.50 8.82 12.88
C GLY A 23 -7.88 9.91 12.01
N TYR A 24 -6.70 10.32 12.43
CA TYR A 24 -5.89 11.31 11.71
C TYR A 24 -4.49 10.73 11.46
N ASN A 25 -3.97 10.91 10.26
CA ASN A 25 -2.63 10.47 9.87
C ASN A 25 -1.80 11.67 9.41
N ALA A 26 -0.74 11.96 10.15
CA ALA A 26 0.25 12.96 9.83
C ALA A 26 1.44 12.28 9.12
N GLY A 27 1.64 12.57 7.83
CA GLY A 27 2.67 11.96 7.01
C GLY A 27 3.61 12.98 6.36
N ARG A 28 4.89 12.61 6.20
CA ARG A 28 5.86 13.38 5.44
C ARG A 28 6.78 12.46 4.65
N LEU A 29 6.87 12.70 3.34
CA LEU A 29 7.82 12.03 2.46
C LEU A 29 9.26 12.38 2.85
N LEU A 30 10.15 11.41 2.73
CA LEU A 30 11.59 11.63 2.83
C LEU A 30 12.13 12.27 1.56
N GLU A 31 13.16 13.07 1.73
CA GLU A 31 13.81 13.74 0.63
C GLU A 31 14.86 12.82 -0.01
N VAL A 32 14.70 12.56 -1.31
CA VAL A 32 15.69 11.84 -2.13
C VAL A 32 16.51 12.89 -2.87
N ARG A 33 17.84 12.80 -2.81
CA ARG A 33 18.71 13.75 -3.49
C ARG A 33 18.52 13.67 -5.01
N PRO A 34 18.59 14.79 -5.71
CA PRO A 34 18.54 14.79 -7.17
C PRO A 34 19.58 13.85 -7.77
N GLY A 35 19.14 12.94 -8.66
CA GLY A 35 20.00 11.95 -9.30
C GLY A 35 20.19 10.63 -8.57
N GLU A 36 19.71 10.50 -7.32
CA GLU A 36 19.69 9.21 -6.61
C GLU A 36 18.41 8.41 -6.93
N LEU A 37 18.54 7.09 -7.04
CA LEU A 37 17.41 6.18 -7.34
C LEU A 37 16.69 5.69 -6.06
N GLY A 38 17.11 6.14 -4.88
CA GLY A 38 16.56 5.72 -3.60
C GLY A 38 17.31 6.31 -2.41
N LEU A 39 16.94 5.88 -1.20
CA LEU A 39 17.58 6.30 0.05
C LEU A 39 18.40 5.15 0.66
N ARG A 40 19.58 5.49 1.17
CA ARG A 40 20.30 4.58 2.07
C ARG A 40 19.53 4.44 3.38
N GLN A 41 19.57 3.29 3.99
CA GLN A 41 18.84 3.03 5.24
C GLN A 41 19.26 3.99 6.38
N SER A 42 20.55 4.36 6.45
CA SER A 42 21.05 5.35 7.40
C SER A 42 20.45 6.75 7.17
N ASP A 43 20.31 7.16 5.91
CA ASP A 43 19.75 8.45 5.54
C ASP A 43 18.25 8.48 5.84
N ALA A 44 17.54 7.37 5.55
CA ALA A 44 16.14 7.21 5.90
C ALA A 44 15.94 7.29 7.41
N LEU A 45 16.71 6.53 8.20
CA LEU A 45 16.67 6.54 9.66
C LEU A 45 16.90 7.96 10.22
N PHE A 46 17.93 8.66 9.72
CA PHE A 46 18.23 10.02 10.14
C PHE A 46 17.06 10.99 9.86
N GLN A 47 16.49 10.93 8.66
CA GLN A 47 15.35 11.77 8.29
C GLN A 47 14.11 11.44 9.13
N HIS A 48 13.83 10.16 9.39
CA HIS A 48 12.72 9.75 10.25
C HIS A 48 12.83 10.35 11.65
N ILE A 49 14.02 10.28 12.28
CA ILE A 49 14.28 10.87 13.60
C ILE A 49 13.99 12.38 13.57
N LYS A 50 14.41 13.08 12.53
CA LYS A 50 14.16 14.53 12.37
C LYS A 50 12.70 14.89 12.14
N HIS A 51 11.96 14.04 11.44
CA HIS A 51 10.59 14.33 11.02
C HIS A 51 9.53 13.94 12.05
N LEU A 52 9.78 12.89 12.87
CA LEU A 52 8.81 12.41 13.84
C LEU A 52 8.29 13.51 14.79
N PRO A 53 9.14 14.38 15.41
CA PRO A 53 8.63 15.43 16.28
C PRO A 53 7.60 16.33 15.61
N GLY A 54 7.81 16.67 14.33
CA GLY A 54 6.84 17.48 13.58
C GLY A 54 5.52 16.74 13.31
N ARG A 55 5.53 15.41 13.17
CA ARG A 55 4.30 14.60 13.02
C ARG A 55 3.51 14.57 14.32
N PHE A 56 4.20 14.47 15.45
CA PHE A 56 3.55 14.55 16.76
C PHE A 56 2.99 15.95 17.03
N ALA A 57 3.72 17.01 16.68
CA ALA A 57 3.22 18.39 16.83
C ALA A 57 1.94 18.61 16.01
N GLU A 58 1.85 18.05 14.79
CA GLU A 58 0.65 18.09 13.96
C GLU A 58 -0.52 17.35 14.62
N LEU A 59 -0.31 16.12 15.11
CA LEU A 59 -1.32 15.37 15.86
C LEU A 59 -1.80 16.11 17.11
N GLN A 60 -0.88 16.78 17.82
CA GLN A 60 -1.21 17.60 18.99
C GLN A 60 -2.07 18.82 18.63
N ALA A 61 -1.71 19.53 17.57
CA ALA A 61 -2.45 20.69 17.09
C ALA A 61 -3.90 20.33 16.69
N GLU A 62 -4.09 19.15 16.12
CA GLU A 62 -5.39 18.59 15.74
C GLU A 62 -6.13 17.91 16.92
N GLY A 63 -5.58 17.96 18.14
CA GLY A 63 -6.22 17.43 19.35
C GLY A 63 -6.28 15.90 19.47
N TRP A 64 -5.45 15.19 18.72
CA TRP A 64 -5.50 13.71 18.68
C TRP A 64 -4.64 13.05 19.76
N LEU A 65 -3.64 13.70 20.35
CA LEU A 65 -2.72 13.08 21.34
C LEU A 65 -3.28 12.97 22.76
N THR A 66 -4.52 13.42 23.01
CA THR A 66 -5.13 13.31 24.34
C THR A 66 -5.83 11.96 24.53
N GLY A 67 -5.67 11.34 25.71
CA GLY A 67 -6.36 10.10 26.06
C GLY A 67 -5.86 8.87 25.29
N LEU A 68 -4.59 8.85 24.94
CA LEU A 68 -3.95 7.67 24.34
C LEU A 68 -4.00 6.50 25.34
N SER A 69 -4.42 5.34 24.86
CA SER A 69 -4.57 4.12 25.66
C SER A 69 -3.66 2.98 25.15
N ALA A 70 -3.04 3.14 23.97
CA ALA A 70 -2.09 2.20 23.41
C ALA A 70 -1.16 2.92 22.41
N VAL A 71 0.01 2.33 22.19
CA VAL A 71 0.95 2.73 21.12
C VAL A 71 1.27 1.50 20.27
N GLY A 72 1.20 1.63 18.94
CA GLY A 72 1.67 0.65 17.99
C GLY A 72 2.74 1.20 17.08
N ALA A 73 3.66 0.37 16.62
CA ALA A 73 4.61 0.77 15.59
C ALA A 73 4.89 -0.36 14.60
N SER A 74 5.13 0.01 13.35
CA SER A 74 5.75 -0.91 12.39
C SER A 74 7.21 -1.10 12.79
N THR A 75 7.60 -2.36 13.07
CA THR A 75 8.96 -2.71 13.55
C THR A 75 9.76 -3.48 12.51
N ARG A 76 9.14 -3.88 11.42
CA ARG A 76 9.73 -4.69 10.35
C ARG A 76 8.87 -4.63 9.07
N PRO A 77 9.47 -4.93 7.89
CA PRO A 77 8.71 -4.94 6.62
C PRO A 77 7.55 -5.95 6.60
N ARG A 78 7.83 -7.21 6.94
CA ARG A 78 6.85 -8.33 6.90
C ARG A 78 6.89 -9.12 8.21
N ALA A 79 5.80 -9.78 8.55
CA ALA A 79 5.69 -10.62 9.75
C ALA A 79 6.30 -12.02 9.52
N VAL A 80 7.56 -12.06 9.07
CA VAL A 80 8.35 -13.29 8.85
C VAL A 80 9.70 -13.17 9.53
N GLU A 81 10.28 -14.31 9.89
CA GLU A 81 11.60 -14.36 10.51
C GLU A 81 12.67 -13.74 9.60
N GLY A 82 13.63 -13.01 10.16
CA GLY A 82 14.69 -12.32 9.43
C GLY A 82 14.25 -11.08 8.67
N SER A 83 12.98 -10.70 8.69
CA SER A 83 12.50 -9.46 8.08
C SER A 83 12.94 -8.27 8.93
N TYR A 84 13.94 -7.53 8.46
CA TYR A 84 14.55 -6.41 9.18
C TYR A 84 14.99 -5.30 8.23
N MET A 85 14.74 -4.06 8.62
CA MET A 85 15.31 -2.86 7.99
C MET A 85 15.58 -1.80 9.06
N PRO A 86 16.78 -1.16 9.08
CA PRO A 86 17.18 -0.20 10.12
C PRO A 86 16.26 1.01 10.28
N CYS A 87 15.61 1.47 9.22
CA CYS A 87 14.72 2.63 9.26
C CYS A 87 13.57 2.47 10.28
N PHE A 88 13.09 1.24 10.53
CA PHE A 88 12.01 0.99 11.50
C PHE A 88 12.42 1.29 12.95
N LEU A 89 13.72 1.29 13.27
CA LEU A 89 14.21 1.58 14.61
C LEU A 89 13.80 2.98 15.11
N ALA A 90 13.60 3.95 14.21
CA ALA A 90 13.15 5.29 14.60
C ALA A 90 11.73 5.23 15.19
N GLY A 91 10.79 4.59 14.50
CA GLY A 91 9.41 4.45 14.95
C GLY A 91 9.26 3.52 16.15
N GLU A 92 9.95 2.40 16.14
CA GLU A 92 9.92 1.45 17.25
C GLU A 92 10.49 2.06 18.54
N GLY A 93 11.65 2.70 18.48
CA GLY A 93 12.29 3.32 19.66
C GLY A 93 11.41 4.44 20.26
N GLN A 94 10.90 5.33 19.43
CA GLN A 94 9.96 6.38 19.85
C GLN A 94 8.69 5.79 20.44
N GLY A 95 8.10 4.78 19.77
CA GLY A 95 6.85 4.15 20.20
C GLY A 95 6.98 3.47 21.56
N ARG A 96 8.05 2.71 21.80
CA ARG A 96 8.32 2.08 23.12
C ARG A 96 8.52 3.11 24.20
N THR A 97 9.37 4.12 23.94
CA THR A 97 9.63 5.19 24.92
C THR A 97 8.33 5.93 25.30
N LEU A 98 7.46 6.23 24.32
CA LEU A 98 6.18 6.87 24.59
C LEU A 98 5.22 5.96 25.36
N ALA A 99 5.15 4.69 25.01
CA ALA A 99 4.29 3.72 25.72
C ALA A 99 4.70 3.61 27.19
N ASP A 100 6.00 3.47 27.47
CA ASP A 100 6.53 3.42 28.84
C ASP A 100 6.27 4.73 29.60
N ALA A 101 6.49 5.88 28.98
CA ALA A 101 6.27 7.19 29.60
C ALA A 101 4.81 7.47 29.92
N LEU A 102 3.88 6.95 29.11
CA LEU A 102 2.43 7.10 29.27
C LEU A 102 1.83 5.97 30.15
N GLY A 103 2.59 4.92 30.46
CA GLY A 103 2.07 3.74 31.19
C GLY A 103 1.02 2.96 30.40
N VAL A 104 1.14 2.89 29.06
CA VAL A 104 0.21 2.18 28.18
C VAL A 104 0.92 1.05 27.42
N PRO A 105 0.19 0.02 26.93
CA PRO A 105 0.80 -1.07 26.20
C PRO A 105 1.40 -0.64 24.85
N PHE A 106 2.48 -1.33 24.44
CA PHE A 106 3.10 -1.20 23.14
C PHE A 106 2.85 -2.45 22.29
N TYR A 107 2.38 -2.26 21.05
CA TYR A 107 2.12 -3.33 20.09
C TYR A 107 3.02 -3.21 18.86
N ALA A 108 3.88 -4.22 18.67
CA ALA A 108 4.73 -4.34 17.48
C ALA A 108 3.96 -4.98 16.33
N VAL A 109 3.94 -4.33 15.17
CA VAL A 109 3.32 -4.87 13.95
C VAL A 109 4.33 -4.85 12.80
N SER A 110 4.03 -5.52 11.70
CA SER A 110 4.81 -5.32 10.47
C SER A 110 4.16 -4.24 9.60
N HIS A 111 4.97 -3.59 8.77
CA HIS A 111 4.51 -2.60 7.81
C HIS A 111 3.44 -3.17 6.86
N GLN A 112 3.65 -4.41 6.37
CA GLN A 112 2.67 -5.09 5.52
C GLN A 112 1.33 -5.30 6.22
N GLN A 113 1.32 -5.69 7.51
CA GLN A 113 0.10 -5.82 8.31
C GLN A 113 -0.60 -4.46 8.46
N GLY A 114 0.17 -3.40 8.71
CA GLY A 114 -0.33 -2.02 8.73
C GLY A 114 -1.00 -1.63 7.42
N HIS A 115 -0.37 -1.90 6.27
CA HIS A 115 -0.98 -1.62 4.97
C HIS A 115 -2.32 -2.35 4.76
N ILE A 116 -2.40 -3.63 5.12
CA ILE A 116 -3.62 -4.42 4.98
C ILE A 116 -4.72 -3.85 5.88
N ALA A 117 -4.41 -3.50 7.14
CA ALA A 117 -5.37 -2.94 8.09
C ALA A 117 -5.89 -1.56 7.65
N ALA A 118 -5.00 -0.65 7.23
CA ALA A 118 -5.37 0.66 6.71
C ALA A 118 -6.22 0.55 5.44
N ALA A 119 -5.88 -0.38 4.55
CA ALA A 119 -6.63 -0.65 3.33
C ALA A 119 -8.04 -1.16 3.64
N ALA A 120 -8.18 -2.16 4.51
CA ALA A 120 -9.47 -2.72 4.90
C ALA A 120 -10.36 -1.65 5.57
N TRP A 121 -9.80 -0.87 6.51
CA TRP A 121 -10.54 0.19 7.17
C TRP A 121 -10.99 1.29 6.19
N SER A 122 -10.09 1.79 5.36
CA SER A 122 -10.42 2.87 4.42
C SER A 122 -11.36 2.44 3.29
N ALA A 123 -11.45 1.14 3.03
CA ALA A 123 -12.45 0.56 2.15
C ALA A 123 -13.84 0.37 2.85
N GLY A 124 -13.96 0.72 4.13
CA GLY A 124 -15.17 0.44 4.93
C GLY A 124 -15.41 -1.05 5.21
N ARG A 125 -14.35 -1.87 5.18
CA ARG A 125 -14.40 -3.32 5.23
C ARG A 125 -13.45 -3.90 6.30
N LEU A 126 -13.39 -3.25 7.46
CA LEU A 126 -12.47 -3.64 8.55
C LEU A 126 -12.68 -5.10 9.00
N GLU A 127 -13.90 -5.63 8.86
CA GLU A 127 -14.25 -7.03 9.13
C GLU A 127 -13.49 -8.04 8.24
N LEU A 128 -12.86 -7.59 7.17
CA LEU A 128 -12.00 -8.46 6.34
C LEU A 128 -10.76 -8.95 7.10
N LEU A 129 -10.35 -8.27 8.17
CA LEU A 129 -9.23 -8.72 9.01
C LEU A 129 -9.59 -9.96 9.85
N ASP A 130 -10.88 -10.28 9.98
CA ASP A 130 -11.39 -11.37 10.82
C ASP A 130 -11.71 -12.65 10.02
N ARG A 131 -11.40 -12.69 8.73
CA ARG A 131 -11.61 -13.85 7.86
C ARG A 131 -10.58 -13.91 6.73
N PRO A 132 -10.37 -15.10 6.12
CA PRO A 132 -9.49 -15.20 4.96
C PRO A 132 -9.94 -14.32 3.80
N MET A 133 -8.98 -13.71 3.11
CA MET A 133 -9.20 -12.87 1.92
C MET A 133 -8.02 -12.96 0.95
N LEU A 134 -8.25 -12.49 -0.28
CA LEU A 134 -7.20 -12.15 -1.23
C LEU A 134 -6.92 -10.64 -1.15
N ALA A 135 -5.67 -10.24 -1.14
CA ALA A 135 -5.31 -8.83 -1.15
C ALA A 135 -4.30 -8.51 -2.25
N TRP A 136 -4.61 -7.51 -3.06
CA TRP A 136 -3.67 -6.92 -4.01
C TRP A 136 -2.94 -5.73 -3.39
N HIS A 137 -1.62 -5.74 -3.49
CA HIS A 137 -0.80 -4.56 -3.28
C HIS A 137 -0.25 -4.09 -4.63
N LEU A 138 -0.80 -2.99 -5.16
CA LEU A 138 -0.54 -2.47 -6.50
C LEU A 138 0.06 -1.07 -6.39
N SER A 139 1.38 -0.97 -6.28
CA SER A 139 2.09 0.28 -6.05
C SER A 139 3.13 0.58 -7.16
N GLY A 140 3.86 1.67 -7.02
CA GLY A 140 5.00 2.00 -7.88
C GLY A 140 6.09 0.94 -7.88
N GLY A 141 6.35 0.31 -6.73
CA GLY A 141 7.40 -0.71 -6.57
C GLY A 141 6.90 -2.15 -6.55
N THR A 142 5.63 -2.38 -6.27
CA THR A 142 5.10 -3.71 -5.94
C THR A 142 3.85 -4.03 -6.74
N THR A 143 3.73 -5.28 -7.17
CA THR A 143 2.49 -5.86 -7.75
C THR A 143 2.38 -7.28 -7.24
N GLU A 144 1.80 -7.45 -6.07
CA GLU A 144 1.69 -8.73 -5.36
C GLU A 144 0.24 -9.08 -5.08
N LEU A 145 -0.11 -10.34 -5.29
CA LEU A 145 -1.33 -10.97 -4.80
C LEU A 145 -1.01 -11.76 -3.54
N LEU A 146 -1.66 -11.39 -2.46
CA LEU A 146 -1.50 -12.01 -1.15
C LEU A 146 -2.72 -12.87 -0.82
N TYR A 147 -2.48 -14.04 -0.24
CA TYR A 147 -3.45 -14.75 0.56
C TYR A 147 -3.28 -14.29 1.99
N VAL A 148 -4.34 -13.79 2.59
CA VAL A 148 -4.35 -13.21 3.93
C VAL A 148 -5.31 -13.99 4.80
N GLU A 149 -4.88 -14.37 5.99
CA GLU A 149 -5.69 -15.05 6.99
C GLU A 149 -5.57 -14.35 8.35
N PRO A 150 -6.58 -14.44 9.22
CA PRO A 150 -6.50 -13.91 10.58
C PRO A 150 -5.37 -14.57 11.37
N ASP A 151 -4.72 -13.78 12.24
CA ASP A 151 -3.70 -14.21 13.19
C ASP A 151 -3.91 -13.47 14.52
N GLY A 152 -4.86 -13.94 15.32
CA GLY A 152 -5.43 -13.19 16.45
C GLY A 152 -6.13 -11.93 15.95
N VAL A 153 -5.81 -10.78 16.54
CA VAL A 153 -6.33 -9.46 16.10
C VAL A 153 -5.64 -8.94 14.84
N ASN A 154 -4.53 -9.57 14.46
CA ASN A 154 -3.69 -9.23 13.34
C ASN A 154 -3.98 -10.13 12.12
N VAL A 155 -3.16 -10.07 11.13
CA VAL A 155 -3.24 -10.91 9.93
C VAL A 155 -1.89 -11.52 9.57
N ARG A 156 -1.93 -12.70 8.97
CA ARG A 156 -0.79 -13.33 8.30
C ARG A 156 -1.00 -13.25 6.80
N ALA A 157 -0.02 -12.74 6.07
CA ALA A 157 -0.07 -12.57 4.64
C ALA A 157 1.02 -13.39 3.95
N GLN A 158 0.63 -14.17 2.94
CA GLN A 158 1.53 -14.93 2.08
C GLN A 158 1.42 -14.44 0.64
N CYS A 159 2.54 -14.12 0.01
CA CYS A 159 2.56 -13.81 -1.41
C CYS A 159 2.29 -15.09 -2.22
N VAL A 160 1.22 -15.09 -2.99
CA VAL A 160 0.78 -16.25 -3.79
C VAL A 160 0.82 -15.99 -5.29
N GLY A 161 1.03 -14.75 -5.72
CA GLY A 161 1.09 -14.36 -7.12
C GLY A 161 1.50 -12.89 -7.30
N GLY A 162 1.34 -12.41 -8.54
CA GLY A 162 1.69 -11.04 -8.91
C GLY A 162 2.61 -10.98 -10.12
N THR A 163 3.39 -9.91 -10.26
CA THR A 163 4.37 -9.81 -11.34
C THR A 163 5.67 -10.54 -10.99
N SER A 164 6.30 -11.12 -12.00
CA SER A 164 7.62 -11.76 -11.89
C SER A 164 8.79 -10.82 -12.22
N ASP A 165 8.50 -9.61 -12.67
CA ASP A 165 9.50 -8.65 -13.12
C ASP A 165 9.15 -7.21 -12.69
N ILE A 166 8.85 -6.32 -13.62
CA ILE A 166 8.50 -4.93 -13.29
C ILE A 166 7.11 -4.83 -12.68
N SER A 167 6.92 -3.92 -11.72
CA SER A 167 5.61 -3.64 -11.16
C SER A 167 4.67 -2.96 -12.17
N ALA A 168 3.37 -3.03 -11.89
CA ALA A 168 2.37 -2.31 -12.67
C ALA A 168 2.60 -0.79 -12.63
N GLY A 169 3.02 -0.26 -11.47
CA GLY A 169 3.37 1.15 -11.35
C GLY A 169 4.58 1.52 -12.19
N GLN A 170 5.64 0.71 -12.20
CA GLN A 170 6.79 0.93 -13.07
C GLN A 170 6.40 0.93 -14.56
N LEU A 171 5.55 0.00 -15.00
CA LEU A 171 5.07 0.00 -16.39
C LEU A 171 4.28 1.28 -16.71
N ILE A 172 3.40 1.72 -15.81
CA ILE A 172 2.62 2.96 -15.93
C ILE A 172 3.56 4.17 -16.04
N ASP A 173 4.54 4.28 -15.14
CA ASP A 173 5.47 5.40 -15.09
C ASP A 173 6.38 5.44 -16.33
N ARG A 174 6.91 4.30 -16.77
CA ARG A 174 7.72 4.20 -17.99
C ARG A 174 6.91 4.54 -19.25
N THR A 175 5.64 4.11 -19.31
CA THR A 175 4.73 4.53 -20.39
C THR A 175 4.47 6.04 -20.32
N GLY A 176 4.30 6.59 -19.13
CA GLY A 176 4.15 8.03 -18.93
C GLY A 176 5.35 8.82 -19.45
N VAL A 177 6.57 8.40 -19.10
CA VAL A 177 7.81 9.01 -19.61
C VAL A 177 7.88 8.92 -21.14
N LEU A 178 7.56 7.77 -21.73
CA LEU A 178 7.49 7.59 -23.20
C LEU A 178 6.54 8.60 -23.86
N LEU A 179 5.44 8.95 -23.19
CA LEU A 179 4.43 9.87 -23.68
C LEU A 179 4.66 11.34 -23.23
N GLY A 180 5.79 11.65 -22.57
CA GLY A 180 6.11 13.01 -22.10
C GLY A 180 5.28 13.48 -20.90
N LEU A 181 4.72 12.55 -20.11
CA LEU A 181 3.95 12.88 -18.91
C LEU A 181 4.86 13.06 -17.68
N PRO A 182 4.44 13.87 -16.68
CA PRO A 182 5.20 14.04 -15.46
C PRO A 182 5.24 12.76 -14.62
N PHE A 183 6.34 12.58 -13.87
CA PHE A 183 6.48 11.49 -12.89
C PHE A 183 5.99 11.96 -11.49
N PRO A 184 5.27 11.12 -10.73
CA PRO A 184 4.71 9.82 -11.10
C PRO A 184 3.53 9.94 -12.08
N ALA A 185 3.48 9.08 -13.11
CA ALA A 185 2.61 9.26 -14.26
C ALA A 185 1.18 8.73 -14.08
N GLY A 186 0.89 7.96 -13.02
CA GLY A 186 -0.36 7.22 -12.87
C GLY A 186 -1.62 8.06 -13.11
N LYS A 187 -1.75 9.21 -12.43
CA LYS A 187 -2.91 10.11 -12.57
C LYS A 187 -3.00 10.74 -13.97
N ALA A 188 -1.86 11.16 -14.53
CA ALA A 188 -1.82 11.78 -15.84
C ALA A 188 -2.11 10.75 -16.95
N LEU A 189 -1.57 9.53 -16.82
CA LEU A 189 -1.83 8.42 -17.75
C LEU A 189 -3.30 7.99 -17.74
N ASP A 190 -3.92 7.92 -16.56
CA ASP A 190 -5.36 7.60 -16.41
C ASP A 190 -6.23 8.68 -17.07
N ALA A 191 -5.90 9.96 -16.87
CA ALA A 191 -6.58 11.07 -17.52
C ALA A 191 -6.40 11.08 -19.04
N LEU A 192 -5.21 10.71 -19.53
CA LEU A 192 -4.95 10.59 -20.97
C LEU A 192 -5.71 9.42 -21.58
N ALA A 193 -5.69 8.27 -20.95
CA ALA A 193 -6.41 7.06 -21.40
C ALA A 193 -7.92 7.26 -21.51
N SER A 194 -8.51 8.13 -20.67
CA SER A 194 -9.95 8.44 -20.72
C SER A 194 -10.39 9.19 -22.00
N LYS A 195 -9.44 9.76 -22.75
CA LYS A 195 -9.68 10.43 -24.03
C LYS A 195 -9.72 9.45 -25.21
N SER A 196 -9.34 8.19 -25.00
CA SER A 196 -9.42 7.14 -26.02
C SER A 196 -10.70 6.33 -25.88
N GLY A 197 -11.24 5.88 -27.01
CA GLY A 197 -12.23 4.82 -27.03
C GLY A 197 -11.68 3.49 -26.48
N PRO A 198 -12.51 2.43 -26.43
CA PRO A 198 -12.07 1.11 -25.97
C PRO A 198 -10.89 0.61 -26.80
N VAL A 199 -9.84 0.18 -26.12
CA VAL A 199 -8.65 -0.45 -26.72
C VAL A 199 -8.45 -1.81 -26.04
N ARG A 200 -8.25 -2.85 -26.84
CA ARG A 200 -7.97 -4.17 -26.29
C ARG A 200 -6.56 -4.19 -25.69
N GLY A 201 -6.47 -4.44 -24.40
CA GLY A 201 -5.19 -4.68 -23.73
C GLY A 201 -4.54 -5.98 -24.20
N PHE A 202 -3.25 -6.15 -23.91
CA PHE A 202 -2.52 -7.36 -24.23
C PHE A 202 -2.88 -8.48 -23.24
N PRO A 203 -3.27 -9.68 -23.74
CA PRO A 203 -3.58 -10.81 -22.86
C PRO A 203 -2.29 -11.43 -22.31
N VAL A 204 -1.72 -10.82 -21.26
CA VAL A 204 -0.51 -11.29 -20.59
C VAL A 204 -0.68 -12.74 -20.14
N LYS A 205 0.30 -13.62 -20.48
CA LYS A 205 0.26 -15.03 -20.09
C LYS A 205 0.42 -15.17 -18.58
N LEU A 206 -0.46 -15.96 -17.96
CA LEU A 206 -0.32 -16.38 -16.57
C LEU A 206 0.48 -17.69 -16.48
N ASN A 207 1.38 -17.73 -15.50
CA ASN A 207 2.02 -18.96 -15.01
C ASN A 207 1.55 -19.16 -13.56
N GLY A 208 0.54 -20.00 -13.37
CA GLY A 208 -0.19 -20.06 -12.11
C GLY A 208 -0.89 -18.73 -11.81
N LEU A 209 -0.44 -18.04 -10.76
CA LEU A 209 -0.94 -16.70 -10.37
C LEU A 209 0.06 -15.57 -10.70
N THR A 210 1.13 -15.91 -11.41
CA THR A 210 2.22 -14.97 -11.72
C THR A 210 2.19 -14.59 -13.21
N PHE A 211 2.58 -13.36 -13.52
CA PHE A 211 2.66 -12.82 -14.88
C PHE A 211 3.85 -11.87 -15.04
N SER A 212 4.28 -11.64 -16.27
CA SER A 212 5.37 -10.71 -16.64
C SER A 212 4.78 -9.47 -17.31
N LEU A 213 5.25 -8.29 -16.93
CA LEU A 213 4.86 -7.01 -17.51
C LEU A 213 5.98 -6.34 -18.34
N SER A 214 7.24 -6.77 -18.21
CA SER A 214 8.37 -6.13 -18.91
C SER A 214 8.23 -6.11 -20.44
N GLY A 215 7.67 -7.17 -21.03
CA GLY A 215 7.37 -7.21 -22.46
C GLY A 215 6.36 -6.16 -22.94
N MET A 216 5.59 -5.58 -22.01
CA MET A 216 4.56 -4.57 -22.33
C MET A 216 5.16 -3.20 -22.57
N GLU A 217 6.31 -2.89 -21.93
CA GLU A 217 7.06 -1.67 -22.21
C GLU A 217 7.47 -1.60 -23.69
N ASN A 218 8.03 -2.71 -24.22
CA ASN A 218 8.42 -2.79 -25.63
C ASN A 218 7.22 -2.67 -26.58
N LYS A 219 6.06 -3.23 -26.21
CA LYS A 219 4.84 -3.07 -27.00
C LYS A 219 4.35 -1.63 -27.00
N GLY A 220 4.42 -0.93 -25.88
CA GLY A 220 4.10 0.50 -25.78
C GLY A 220 5.00 1.34 -26.69
N LYS A 221 6.34 1.07 -26.70
CA LYS A 221 7.31 1.72 -27.61
C LYS A 221 6.97 1.46 -29.08
N ALA A 222 6.71 0.19 -29.45
CA ALA A 222 6.34 -0.17 -30.81
C ALA A 222 5.04 0.54 -31.28
N LEU A 223 4.04 0.69 -30.41
CA LEU A 223 2.82 1.45 -30.73
C LEU A 223 3.12 2.94 -30.97
N ALA A 224 4.04 3.53 -30.20
CA ALA A 224 4.47 4.92 -30.37
C ALA A 224 5.22 5.10 -31.70
N GLU A 225 6.13 4.18 -32.05
CA GLU A 225 6.86 4.17 -33.33
C GLU A 225 5.92 3.99 -34.52
N GLN A 226 4.80 3.29 -34.38
CA GLN A 226 3.74 3.17 -35.38
C GLN A 226 2.86 4.43 -35.48
N GLY A 227 3.14 5.48 -34.72
CA GLY A 227 2.35 6.72 -34.72
C GLY A 227 0.97 6.60 -34.10
N ARG A 228 0.73 5.59 -33.24
CA ARG A 228 -0.57 5.47 -32.55
C ARG A 228 -0.77 6.66 -31.60
N PRO A 229 -2.01 7.17 -31.48
CA PRO A 229 -2.34 8.28 -30.60
C PRO A 229 -1.89 8.01 -29.16
N PRO A 230 -1.28 9.00 -28.44
CA PRO A 230 -0.85 8.83 -27.07
C PRO A 230 -1.95 8.34 -26.11
N ALA A 231 -3.21 8.75 -26.32
CA ALA A 231 -4.36 8.29 -25.53
C ALA A 231 -4.62 6.79 -25.70
N GLU A 232 -4.44 6.24 -26.91
CA GLU A 232 -4.58 4.81 -27.18
C GLU A 232 -3.47 3.99 -26.51
N ILE A 233 -2.23 4.49 -26.52
CA ILE A 233 -1.09 3.83 -25.84
C ILE A 233 -1.30 3.81 -24.34
N ALA A 234 -1.74 4.94 -23.77
CA ALA A 234 -2.09 5.04 -22.37
C ALA A 234 -3.22 4.04 -22.01
N ARG A 235 -4.27 4.00 -22.79
CA ARG A 235 -5.40 3.08 -22.63
C ARG A 235 -4.96 1.61 -22.74
N PHE A 236 -4.16 1.27 -23.75
CA PHE A 236 -3.60 -0.08 -23.94
C PHE A 236 -2.83 -0.56 -22.70
N THR A 237 -1.99 0.31 -22.13
CA THR A 237 -1.18 -0.02 -20.96
C THR A 237 -2.07 -0.31 -19.75
N LEU A 238 -3.04 0.56 -19.46
CA LEU A 238 -3.93 0.41 -18.31
C LEU A 238 -4.89 -0.79 -18.46
N GLU A 239 -5.42 -1.04 -19.66
CA GLU A 239 -6.24 -2.23 -19.95
C GLU A 239 -5.42 -3.52 -19.79
N THR A 240 -4.15 -3.50 -20.17
CA THR A 240 -3.26 -4.65 -20.00
C THR A 240 -3.05 -4.97 -18.52
N VAL A 241 -2.77 -3.95 -17.70
CA VAL A 241 -2.62 -4.11 -16.24
C VAL A 241 -3.91 -4.61 -15.61
N ALA A 242 -5.05 -3.97 -15.91
CA ALA A 242 -6.35 -4.34 -15.35
C ALA A 242 -6.74 -5.78 -15.72
N SER A 243 -6.52 -6.17 -16.99
CA SER A 243 -6.75 -7.53 -17.46
C SER A 243 -5.86 -8.56 -16.77
N ALA A 244 -4.58 -8.25 -16.55
CA ALA A 244 -3.65 -9.15 -15.87
C ALA A 244 -4.07 -9.38 -14.42
N VAL A 245 -4.40 -8.30 -13.68
CA VAL A 245 -4.89 -8.36 -12.29
C VAL A 245 -6.20 -9.15 -12.22
N ARG A 246 -7.18 -8.87 -13.08
CA ARG A 246 -8.46 -9.59 -13.10
C ARG A 246 -8.26 -11.09 -13.35
N ARG A 247 -7.50 -11.45 -14.37
CA ARG A 247 -7.27 -12.86 -14.71
C ARG A 247 -6.51 -13.63 -13.63
N ALA A 248 -5.53 -12.99 -12.97
CA ALA A 248 -4.84 -13.59 -11.82
C ALA A 248 -5.79 -13.75 -10.63
N THR A 249 -6.69 -12.79 -10.39
CA THR A 249 -7.73 -12.88 -9.37
C THR A 249 -8.70 -14.03 -9.65
N ASP A 250 -9.18 -14.16 -10.91
CA ASP A 250 -10.09 -15.24 -11.29
C ASP A 250 -9.41 -16.63 -11.16
N ALA A 251 -8.12 -16.72 -11.46
CA ALA A 251 -7.33 -17.93 -11.24
C ALA A 251 -7.16 -18.23 -9.74
N ALA A 252 -6.92 -17.21 -8.91
CA ALA A 252 -6.83 -17.36 -7.46
C ALA A 252 -8.17 -17.81 -6.86
N ARG A 253 -9.29 -17.26 -7.30
CA ARG A 253 -10.63 -17.67 -6.88
C ARG A 253 -10.98 -19.13 -7.19
N LYS A 254 -10.37 -19.71 -8.21
CA LYS A 254 -10.52 -21.16 -8.46
C LYS A 254 -9.82 -21.99 -7.36
N ARG A 255 -8.72 -21.49 -6.82
CA ARG A 255 -7.98 -22.15 -5.73
C ARG A 255 -8.60 -21.85 -4.36
N TRP A 256 -9.17 -20.64 -4.18
CA TRP A 256 -9.81 -20.18 -2.94
C TRP A 256 -11.20 -19.59 -3.27
N PRO A 257 -12.22 -20.44 -3.47
CA PRO A 257 -13.55 -19.99 -3.84
C PRO A 257 -14.20 -19.12 -2.76
N GLY A 258 -14.93 -18.09 -3.19
CA GLY A 258 -15.72 -17.25 -2.30
C GLY A 258 -14.96 -16.23 -1.46
N LEU A 259 -13.62 -16.18 -1.54
CA LEU A 259 -12.86 -15.19 -0.78
C LEU A 259 -13.10 -13.78 -1.32
N PRO A 260 -13.31 -12.80 -0.42
CA PRO A 260 -13.34 -11.40 -0.79
C PRO A 260 -11.96 -10.94 -1.28
N VAL A 261 -11.95 -9.87 -2.07
CA VAL A 261 -10.73 -9.27 -2.61
C VAL A 261 -10.61 -7.84 -2.12
N LEU A 262 -9.45 -7.49 -1.57
CA LEU A 262 -9.07 -6.13 -1.18
C LEU A 262 -7.97 -5.64 -2.12
N CYS A 263 -8.10 -4.42 -2.65
CA CYS A 263 -7.10 -3.78 -3.50
C CYS A 263 -6.54 -2.53 -2.83
N SER A 264 -5.22 -2.41 -2.78
CA SER A 264 -4.48 -1.28 -2.20
C SER A 264 -3.29 -0.88 -3.08
N GLY A 265 -2.66 0.24 -2.76
CA GLY A 265 -1.56 0.83 -3.53
C GLY A 265 -2.05 1.85 -4.55
N GLY A 266 -1.16 2.79 -4.94
CA GLY A 266 -1.53 3.91 -5.80
C GLY A 266 -2.10 3.52 -7.17
N VAL A 267 -1.68 2.36 -7.72
CA VAL A 267 -2.20 1.82 -8.98
C VAL A 267 -3.65 1.37 -8.84
N SER A 268 -4.10 0.96 -7.65
CA SER A 268 -5.48 0.53 -7.41
C SER A 268 -6.52 1.65 -7.62
N SER A 269 -6.09 2.91 -7.59
CA SER A 269 -6.96 4.07 -7.86
C SER A 269 -7.28 4.27 -9.35
N ASN A 270 -6.73 3.43 -10.24
CA ASN A 270 -6.97 3.52 -11.67
C ASN A 270 -8.42 3.19 -12.03
N ARG A 271 -9.08 4.05 -12.83
CA ARG A 271 -10.52 3.90 -13.18
C ARG A 271 -10.85 2.61 -13.91
N LEU A 272 -9.97 2.13 -14.78
CA LEU A 272 -10.19 0.87 -15.50
C LEU A 272 -10.12 -0.32 -14.54
N LEU A 273 -9.17 -0.30 -13.63
CA LEU A 273 -9.04 -1.34 -12.62
C LEU A 273 -10.26 -1.37 -11.69
N LEU A 274 -10.72 -0.20 -11.23
CA LEU A 274 -11.96 -0.08 -10.44
C LEU A 274 -13.17 -0.70 -11.18
N THR A 275 -13.27 -0.45 -12.50
CA THR A 275 -14.37 -0.99 -13.33
C THR A 275 -14.26 -2.50 -13.49
N VAL A 276 -13.06 -3.01 -13.82
CA VAL A 276 -12.83 -4.43 -14.10
C VAL A 276 -12.91 -5.28 -12.83
N MET A 277 -12.57 -4.70 -11.67
CA MET A 277 -12.59 -5.34 -10.36
C MET A 277 -13.74 -4.81 -9.47
N SER A 278 -14.88 -4.47 -10.05
CA SER A 278 -16.04 -3.86 -9.35
C SER A 278 -16.58 -4.69 -8.18
N ASP A 279 -16.23 -5.96 -8.09
CA ASP A 279 -16.57 -6.90 -7.03
C ASP A 279 -15.50 -6.98 -5.91
N ALA A 280 -14.45 -6.15 -5.99
CA ALA A 280 -13.42 -6.01 -4.95
C ALA A 280 -13.67 -4.78 -4.07
N ALA A 281 -13.12 -4.80 -2.86
CA ALA A 281 -13.02 -3.63 -2.00
C ALA A 281 -11.73 -2.85 -2.35
N PHE A 282 -11.81 -1.53 -2.38
CA PHE A 282 -10.67 -0.66 -2.70
C PHE A 282 -10.34 0.26 -1.55
N ALA A 283 -9.05 0.30 -1.18
CA ALA A 283 -8.54 1.24 -0.20
C ALA A 283 -8.73 2.69 -0.66
N GLY A 284 -9.06 3.57 0.27
CA GLY A 284 -9.07 5.01 0.02
C GLY A 284 -7.69 5.50 -0.47
N PRO A 285 -7.63 6.40 -1.47
CA PRO A 285 -6.34 6.81 -2.07
C PRO A 285 -5.32 7.33 -1.05
N GLN A 286 -5.75 8.04 -0.02
CA GLN A 286 -4.91 8.58 1.04
C GLN A 286 -4.27 7.52 1.94
N TYR A 287 -4.81 6.30 1.98
CA TYR A 287 -4.31 5.15 2.75
C TYR A 287 -3.75 4.04 1.87
N SER A 288 -3.63 4.30 0.57
CA SER A 288 -3.01 3.39 -0.41
C SER A 288 -1.49 3.55 -0.50
N THR A 289 -0.92 4.55 0.18
CA THR A 289 0.53 4.80 0.31
C THR A 289 0.98 4.56 1.75
N ASP A 290 2.29 4.66 2.03
CA ASP A 290 2.84 4.48 3.37
C ASP A 290 2.16 5.43 4.37
N ASN A 291 1.65 4.86 5.45
CA ASN A 291 0.93 5.57 6.50
C ASN A 291 0.98 4.77 7.82
N ALA A 292 0.80 5.47 8.94
CA ALA A 292 0.79 4.87 10.28
C ALA A 292 -0.61 4.42 10.74
N MET A 293 -1.67 4.72 9.98
CA MET A 293 -3.04 4.41 10.38
C MET A 293 -3.24 2.92 10.66
N GLY A 294 -2.64 2.05 9.85
CA GLY A 294 -2.76 0.62 10.06
C GLY A 294 -2.12 0.15 11.37
N ALA A 295 -0.98 0.71 11.76
CA ALA A 295 -0.37 0.43 13.06
C ALA A 295 -1.27 0.90 14.22
N ALA A 296 -1.92 2.06 14.10
CA ALA A 296 -2.88 2.56 15.08
C ALA A 296 -4.12 1.65 15.17
N ILE A 297 -4.67 1.22 14.04
CA ILE A 297 -5.83 0.30 14.00
C ILE A 297 -5.50 -1.02 14.68
N LEU A 298 -4.36 -1.63 14.37
CA LEU A 298 -3.94 -2.91 14.94
C LEU A 298 -3.67 -2.79 16.45
N ALA A 299 -3.05 -1.71 16.91
CA ALA A 299 -2.87 -1.44 18.33
C ALA A 299 -4.22 -1.26 19.06
N TRP A 300 -5.15 -0.55 18.46
CA TRP A 300 -6.50 -0.39 19.00
C TRP A 300 -7.25 -1.73 19.10
N ARG A 301 -7.16 -2.57 18.09
CA ARG A 301 -7.75 -3.92 18.07
C ARG A 301 -7.16 -4.82 19.17
N SER A 302 -5.83 -4.78 19.34
CA SER A 302 -5.14 -5.55 20.40
C SER A 302 -5.60 -5.13 21.78
N LEU A 303 -5.60 -3.82 22.04
CA LEU A 303 -6.08 -3.28 23.33
C LEU A 303 -7.55 -3.65 23.61
N ARG A 304 -8.40 -3.59 22.58
CA ARG A 304 -9.81 -3.96 22.74
C ARG A 304 -10.00 -5.44 23.08
N GLN A 305 -9.26 -6.33 22.41
CA GLN A 305 -9.33 -7.76 22.70
C GLN A 305 -8.88 -8.07 24.13
N GLU A 306 -7.81 -7.42 24.62
CA GLU A 306 -7.32 -7.58 25.99
C GLU A 306 -8.33 -7.07 27.03
N ALA A 307 -9.13 -6.04 26.70
CA ALA A 307 -10.16 -5.52 27.58
C ALA A 307 -11.44 -6.37 27.62
N GLU A 308 -11.67 -7.20 26.61
CA GLU A 308 -12.82 -8.12 26.49
C GLU A 308 -12.50 -9.53 27.02
N ALA A 309 -11.21 -9.85 27.27
CA ALA A 309 -10.73 -11.13 27.80
C ALA A 309 -10.64 -11.16 29.33
#